data_de2668fc8e520a02ca0b6df5a665feb8
#
_entry.id   de2668fc8e520a02ca0b6df5a665feb8
#
_cell.length_a   1.000
_cell.length_b   1.000
_cell.length_c   1.000
_cell.angle_alpha   90.00
_cell.angle_beta   90.00
_cell.angle_gamma   90.00
#
_symmetry.space_group_name_H-M   'P 1'
#
loop_
_entity.id
_entity.type
_entity.pdbx_description
1 polymer ?
#
loop_
_entity_poly.entity_id
_entity_poly.type
_entity_poly.pdbx_seq_one_letter_code
_entity_poly.pdbx_strand_id
1 'polypeptide(L)'
;GRRPGALHHHGRHDLWLANEYGCPVIAYSADIGQEEDWDKVREKGLATGTAKVVISDLKKEFVRDFIFPAYRANAIYEGSYLLGTSLARPLIAKEQVRIALAEGADTVSHGATGKGNDQVRFELSYLALNPNLQIIAPWRIWDLNSRSRLVAYAEKHGIPVPTANKKYSSDANLLHISYEGDLLEDPWNEPEESMFQWSVSPE
;
A
#
# COMPACT_ATOMS: atom_id res chain seq x y z
N GLY A 1 -30.49 0.17 9.43
CA GLY A 1 -29.30 -0.65 9.36
C GLY A 1 -28.10 0.24 9.05
N ARG A 2 -27.02 0.16 9.81
CA ARG A 2 -25.76 0.82 9.47
C ARG A 2 -25.24 0.15 8.20
N ARG A 3 -24.95 0.94 7.16
CA ARG A 3 -24.24 0.40 5.98
C ARG A 3 -22.82 0.03 6.43
N PRO A 4 -22.32 -1.15 6.06
CA PRO A 4 -20.97 -1.56 6.38
C PRO A 4 -19.94 -0.59 5.79
N GLY A 5 -18.81 -0.44 6.47
CA GLY A 5 -17.73 0.45 6.06
C GLY A 5 -16.64 -0.29 5.29
N ALA A 6 -15.94 0.41 4.40
CA ALA A 6 -14.78 -0.12 3.67
C ALA A 6 -13.46 0.39 4.27
N LEU A 7 -12.43 -0.46 4.30
CA LEU A 7 -11.09 -0.14 4.83
C LEU A 7 -10.06 -0.04 3.71
N HIS A 8 -9.33 1.07 3.61
CA HIS A 8 -8.39 1.32 2.50
C HIS A 8 -7.09 2.06 2.86
N HIS A 9 -6.10 2.04 1.99
CA HIS A 9 -4.73 2.52 2.22
C HIS A 9 -4.30 3.81 1.48
N HIS A 10 -5.11 4.50 0.65
CA HIS A 10 -4.69 5.72 -0.08
C HIS A 10 -5.82 6.71 -0.35
N GLY A 11 -5.63 7.98 0.02
CA GLY A 11 -6.64 9.03 0.07
C GLY A 11 -7.48 9.33 -1.19
N ARG A 12 -7.00 9.03 -2.41
CA ARG A 12 -7.81 9.19 -3.65
C ARG A 12 -8.85 8.09 -3.80
N HIS A 13 -8.49 6.90 -3.39
CA HIS A 13 -9.37 5.76 -3.37
C HIS A 13 -10.47 5.92 -2.33
N ASP A 14 -10.13 6.50 -1.18
CA ASP A 14 -11.05 6.66 -0.07
C ASP A 14 -12.27 7.51 -0.45
N LEU A 15 -12.03 8.66 -1.10
CA LEU A 15 -13.10 9.52 -1.56
C LEU A 15 -13.93 8.85 -2.66
N TRP A 16 -13.28 8.14 -3.59
CA TRP A 16 -14.00 7.42 -4.64
C TRP A 16 -14.88 6.32 -4.04
N LEU A 17 -14.36 5.52 -3.11
CA LEU A 17 -15.12 4.49 -2.42
C LEU A 17 -16.32 5.07 -1.64
N ALA A 18 -16.11 6.17 -0.93
CA ALA A 18 -17.18 6.81 -0.18
C ALA A 18 -18.31 7.30 -1.10
N ASN A 19 -17.94 7.88 -2.26
CA ASN A 19 -18.91 8.40 -3.22
C ASN A 19 -19.64 7.28 -3.98
N GLU A 20 -18.90 6.26 -4.42
CA GLU A 20 -19.44 5.16 -5.24
C GLU A 20 -20.38 4.27 -4.44
N TYR A 21 -19.98 3.92 -3.22
CA TYR A 21 -20.75 2.99 -2.38
C TYR A 21 -21.62 3.67 -1.33
N GLY A 22 -21.47 4.97 -1.13
CA GLY A 22 -22.24 5.73 -0.15
C GLY A 22 -22.07 5.20 1.29
N CYS A 23 -20.87 4.72 1.62
CA CYS A 23 -20.55 4.13 2.92
C CYS A 23 -19.40 4.88 3.61
N PRO A 24 -19.30 4.84 4.95
CA PRO A 24 -18.14 5.37 5.64
C PRO A 24 -16.90 4.55 5.29
N VAL A 25 -15.79 5.24 5.02
CA VAL A 25 -14.48 4.63 4.72
C VAL A 25 -13.54 4.85 5.89
N ILE A 26 -12.82 3.81 6.28
CA ILE A 26 -11.73 3.85 7.25
C ILE A 26 -10.43 3.72 6.49
N ALA A 27 -9.58 4.74 6.53
CA ALA A 27 -8.24 4.65 5.95
C ALA A 27 -7.30 3.93 6.93
N TYR A 28 -6.44 3.09 6.37
CA TYR A 28 -5.47 2.34 7.13
C TYR A 28 -4.07 2.49 6.53
N SER A 29 -3.07 2.67 7.39
CA SER A 29 -1.65 2.67 7.04
C SER A 29 -0.86 1.81 8.02
N ALA A 30 0.09 1.04 7.50
CA ALA A 30 0.99 0.21 8.28
C ALA A 30 2.38 0.87 8.40
N ASP A 31 2.89 1.00 9.61
CA ASP A 31 4.29 1.31 9.86
C ASP A 31 5.08 -0.01 9.92
N ILE A 32 5.85 -0.26 8.87
CA ILE A 32 6.76 -1.39 8.72
C ILE A 32 8.22 -0.95 8.60
N GLY A 33 8.51 0.30 9.04
CA GLY A 33 9.85 0.88 9.07
C GLY A 33 10.20 1.74 7.86
N GLN A 34 9.25 2.10 7.03
CA GLN A 34 9.42 3.19 6.05
C GLN A 34 9.43 4.53 6.78
N GLU A 35 10.23 5.46 6.29
CA GLU A 35 10.28 6.82 6.81
C GLU A 35 9.07 7.62 6.33
N GLU A 36 8.10 7.84 7.20
CA GLU A 36 6.87 8.58 6.91
C GLU A 36 6.53 9.57 8.03
N ASP A 37 5.98 10.71 7.65
CA ASP A 37 5.37 11.66 8.58
C ASP A 37 3.92 11.22 8.88
N TRP A 38 3.75 10.46 9.95
CA TRP A 38 2.47 9.85 10.31
C TRP A 38 1.38 10.88 10.64
N ASP A 39 1.74 12.06 11.11
CA ASP A 39 0.79 13.14 11.36
C ASP A 39 0.23 13.68 10.05
N LYS A 40 1.09 13.91 9.05
CA LYS A 40 0.64 14.29 7.69
C LYS A 40 -0.17 13.19 7.00
N VAL A 41 0.18 11.92 7.20
CA VAL A 41 -0.62 10.79 6.68
C VAL A 41 -2.03 10.84 7.26
N ARG A 42 -2.15 11.05 8.57
CA ARG A 42 -3.44 11.18 9.27
C ARG A 42 -4.25 12.39 8.79
N GLU A 43 -3.63 13.57 8.75
CA GLU A 43 -4.27 14.79 8.28
C GLU A 43 -4.81 14.63 6.85
N LYS A 44 -3.99 14.08 5.95
CA LYS A 44 -4.37 13.83 4.56
C LYS A 44 -5.53 12.84 4.45
N GLY A 45 -5.52 11.76 5.23
CA GLY A 45 -6.62 10.80 5.27
C GLY A 45 -7.92 11.47 5.70
N LEU A 46 -7.90 12.24 6.77
CA LEU A 46 -9.09 12.96 7.24
C LEU A 46 -9.56 14.03 6.24
N ALA A 47 -8.65 14.76 5.61
CA ALA A 47 -8.98 15.77 4.60
C ALA A 47 -9.64 15.17 3.34
N THR A 48 -9.46 13.87 3.06
CA THR A 48 -10.13 13.17 1.96
C THR A 48 -11.51 12.63 2.33
N GLY A 49 -12.03 12.97 3.52
CA GLY A 49 -13.39 12.61 3.94
C GLY A 49 -13.53 11.22 4.53
N THR A 50 -12.42 10.57 4.93
CA THR A 50 -12.50 9.29 5.64
C THR A 50 -13.13 9.47 7.03
N ALA A 51 -13.92 8.50 7.45
CA ALA A 51 -14.54 8.51 8.77
C ALA A 51 -13.53 8.29 9.90
N LYS A 52 -12.44 7.62 9.62
CA LYS A 52 -11.37 7.29 10.58
C LYS A 52 -10.08 7.00 9.85
N VAL A 53 -8.94 7.33 10.47
CA VAL A 53 -7.61 6.91 10.03
C VAL A 53 -6.96 6.07 11.12
N VAL A 54 -6.53 4.88 10.75
CA VAL A 54 -5.81 3.94 11.63
C VAL A 54 -4.38 3.80 11.14
N ILE A 55 -3.41 4.00 12.02
CA ILE A 55 -1.98 3.76 11.75
C ILE A 55 -1.52 2.70 12.74
N SER A 56 -1.04 1.56 12.24
CA SER A 56 -0.58 0.45 13.07
C SER A 56 0.92 0.28 12.98
N ASP A 57 1.61 0.28 14.11
CA ASP A 57 3.03 -0.08 14.20
C ASP A 57 3.18 -1.61 14.13
N LEU A 58 3.63 -2.11 13.01
CA LEU A 58 3.83 -3.52 12.73
C LEU A 58 5.30 -3.95 12.70
N LYS A 59 6.24 -3.05 13.01
CA LYS A 59 7.69 -3.31 12.92
C LYS A 59 8.13 -4.56 13.68
N LYS A 60 7.68 -4.70 14.92
CA LYS A 60 8.05 -5.85 15.76
C LYS A 60 7.52 -7.17 15.19
N GLU A 61 6.26 -7.19 14.75
CA GLU A 61 5.64 -8.37 14.16
C GLU A 61 6.30 -8.71 12.82
N PHE A 62 6.59 -7.70 12.00
CA PHE A 62 7.28 -7.88 10.72
C PHE A 62 8.63 -8.57 10.88
N VAL A 63 9.45 -8.12 11.83
CA VAL A 63 10.77 -8.72 12.09
C VAL A 63 10.64 -10.15 12.63
N ARG A 64 9.80 -10.34 13.67
CA ARG A 64 9.72 -11.60 14.39
C ARG A 64 9.08 -12.72 13.55
N ASP A 65 7.98 -12.41 12.85
CA ASP A 65 7.10 -13.42 12.29
C ASP A 65 7.25 -13.57 10.76
N PHE A 66 7.92 -12.61 10.10
CA PHE A 66 8.13 -12.63 8.65
C PHE A 66 9.62 -12.59 8.28
N ILE A 67 10.38 -11.60 8.74
CA ILE A 67 11.79 -11.44 8.33
C ILE A 67 12.66 -12.58 8.90
N PHE A 68 12.60 -12.85 10.19
CA PHE A 68 13.42 -13.92 10.78
C PHE A 68 13.11 -15.32 10.23
N PRO A 69 11.84 -15.72 10.04
CA PRO A 69 11.54 -16.97 9.34
C PRO A 69 12.09 -17.01 7.91
N ALA A 70 11.99 -15.92 7.15
CA ALA A 70 12.55 -15.84 5.80
C ALA A 70 14.08 -16.01 5.80
N TYR A 71 14.78 -15.37 6.73
CA TYR A 71 16.23 -15.54 6.89
C TYR A 71 16.60 -16.98 7.24
N ARG A 72 15.88 -17.61 8.17
CA ARG A 72 16.11 -19.03 8.52
C ARG A 72 15.90 -19.97 7.35
N ALA A 73 14.97 -19.64 6.49
CA ALA A 73 14.69 -20.39 5.26
C ALA A 73 15.64 -20.06 4.11
N ASN A 74 16.55 -19.09 4.28
CA ASN A 74 17.38 -18.53 3.23
C ASN A 74 16.57 -18.13 1.99
N ALA A 75 15.41 -17.48 2.23
CA ALA A 75 14.46 -17.11 1.19
C ALA A 75 14.96 -15.88 0.43
N ILE A 76 15.59 -16.10 -0.69
CA ILE A 76 16.09 -15.08 -1.63
C ILE A 76 15.55 -15.38 -3.01
N TYR A 77 14.92 -14.39 -3.65
CA TYR A 77 14.42 -14.54 -5.01
C TYR A 77 15.54 -14.21 -6.02
N GLU A 78 15.77 -15.12 -6.97
CA GLU A 78 16.80 -14.99 -8.02
C GLU A 78 18.21 -14.66 -7.50
N GLY A 79 18.52 -15.08 -6.28
CA GLY A 79 19.85 -14.91 -5.68
C GLY A 79 20.17 -13.52 -5.15
N SER A 80 19.29 -12.55 -5.27
CA SER A 80 19.54 -11.16 -4.87
C SER A 80 18.41 -10.49 -4.10
N TYR A 81 17.15 -10.71 -4.49
CA TYR A 81 16.01 -9.98 -3.91
C TYR A 81 15.54 -10.62 -2.60
N LEU A 82 15.57 -9.85 -1.50
CA LEU A 82 15.26 -10.31 -0.14
C LEU A 82 13.76 -10.38 0.18
N LEU A 83 12.88 -10.20 -0.80
CA LEU A 83 11.43 -10.35 -0.68
C LEU A 83 10.73 -9.35 0.25
N GLY A 84 11.31 -8.16 0.49
CA GLY A 84 10.75 -7.18 1.44
C GLY A 84 9.29 -6.83 1.17
N THR A 85 8.95 -6.49 -0.08
CA THR A 85 7.57 -6.19 -0.48
C THR A 85 6.67 -7.44 -0.39
N SER A 86 7.19 -8.60 -0.80
CA SER A 86 6.43 -9.87 -0.78
C SER A 86 6.06 -10.30 0.63
N LEU A 87 6.94 -10.09 1.61
CA LEU A 87 6.71 -10.39 3.02
C LEU A 87 5.81 -9.36 3.70
N ALA A 88 5.90 -8.10 3.29
CA ALA A 88 5.14 -7.00 3.88
C ALA A 88 3.65 -7.06 3.54
N ARG A 89 3.27 -7.38 2.30
CA ARG A 89 1.86 -7.36 1.86
C ARG A 89 0.94 -8.30 2.66
N PRO A 90 1.30 -9.57 2.95
CA PRO A 90 0.50 -10.44 3.81
C PRO A 90 0.35 -9.91 5.25
N LEU A 91 1.39 -9.31 5.82
CA LEU A 91 1.29 -8.69 7.14
C LEU A 91 0.34 -7.49 7.14
N ILE A 92 0.45 -6.60 6.15
CA ILE A 92 -0.45 -5.46 5.99
C ILE A 92 -1.89 -5.94 5.84
N ALA A 93 -2.13 -6.96 5.00
CA ALA A 93 -3.45 -7.55 4.81
C ALA A 93 -4.02 -8.16 6.10
N LYS A 94 -3.18 -8.85 6.89
CA LYS A 94 -3.58 -9.44 8.18
C LYS A 94 -4.10 -8.37 9.13
N GLU A 95 -3.37 -7.30 9.28
CA GLU A 95 -3.77 -6.20 10.16
C GLU A 95 -5.03 -5.49 9.62
N GLN A 96 -5.14 -5.33 8.31
CA GLN A 96 -6.33 -4.76 7.67
C GLN A 96 -7.58 -5.59 7.96
N VAL A 97 -7.50 -6.92 7.86
CA VAL A 97 -8.60 -7.82 8.23
C VAL A 97 -8.95 -7.67 9.72
N ARG A 98 -7.94 -7.61 10.60
CA ARG A 98 -8.16 -7.42 12.03
C ARG A 98 -8.91 -6.12 12.34
N ILE A 99 -8.52 -5.03 11.69
CA ILE A 99 -9.18 -3.72 11.84
C ILE A 99 -10.61 -3.79 11.27
N ALA A 100 -10.80 -4.37 10.08
CA ALA A 100 -12.12 -4.51 9.48
C ALA A 100 -13.10 -5.22 10.43
N LEU A 101 -12.68 -6.33 11.02
CA LEU A 101 -13.49 -7.06 11.99
C LEU A 101 -13.77 -6.24 13.27
N ALA A 102 -12.77 -5.55 13.80
CA ALA A 102 -12.92 -4.72 15.00
C ALA A 102 -13.86 -3.52 14.78
N GLU A 103 -13.88 -2.95 13.59
CA GLU A 103 -14.73 -1.81 13.22
C GLU A 103 -16.09 -2.24 12.64
N GLY A 104 -16.33 -3.56 12.50
CA GLY A 104 -17.57 -4.09 11.93
C GLY A 104 -17.73 -3.82 10.43
N ALA A 105 -16.61 -3.66 9.71
CA ALA A 105 -16.61 -3.56 8.27
C ALA A 105 -16.70 -4.96 7.63
N ASP A 106 -17.47 -5.07 6.57
CA ASP A 106 -17.63 -6.30 5.79
C ASP A 106 -16.82 -6.28 4.49
N THR A 107 -16.14 -5.17 4.22
CA THR A 107 -15.45 -4.90 2.96
C THR A 107 -14.04 -4.40 3.22
N VAL A 108 -13.07 -4.92 2.47
CA VAL A 108 -11.70 -4.42 2.41
C VAL A 108 -11.37 -3.96 1.00
N SER A 109 -10.51 -2.94 0.91
CA SER A 109 -10.08 -2.41 -0.39
C SER A 109 -8.57 -2.22 -0.40
N HIS A 110 -7.94 -2.40 -1.54
CA HIS A 110 -6.51 -2.14 -1.75
C HIS A 110 -6.26 -1.31 -3.00
N GLY A 111 -5.18 -0.52 -2.98
CA GLY A 111 -4.77 0.34 -4.09
C GLY A 111 -3.75 -0.30 -5.04
N ALA A 112 -3.54 -1.60 -4.97
CA ALA A 112 -2.67 -2.29 -5.91
C ALA A 112 -3.24 -2.22 -7.32
N THR A 113 -2.37 -2.01 -8.32
CA THR A 113 -2.78 -1.98 -9.72
C THR A 113 -3.41 -3.30 -10.14
N GLY A 114 -4.28 -3.27 -11.15
CA GLY A 114 -4.96 -4.47 -11.66
C GLY A 114 -4.04 -5.50 -12.35
N LYS A 115 -2.74 -5.22 -12.40
CA LYS A 115 -1.68 -6.08 -12.95
C LYS A 115 -0.56 -6.19 -11.91
N GLY A 116 0.08 -7.34 -11.84
CA GLY A 116 1.22 -7.55 -10.94
C GLY A 116 0.88 -8.35 -9.68
N ASN A 117 1.90 -8.55 -8.86
CA ASN A 117 1.88 -9.51 -7.76
C ASN A 117 1.18 -8.99 -6.50
N ASP A 118 1.15 -7.68 -6.27
CA ASP A 118 0.66 -7.12 -5.01
C ASP A 118 -0.83 -7.36 -4.79
N GLN A 119 -1.64 -7.23 -5.84
CA GLN A 119 -3.07 -7.57 -5.76
C GLN A 119 -3.29 -9.02 -5.31
N VAL A 120 -2.52 -9.95 -5.88
CA VAL A 120 -2.60 -11.38 -5.53
C VAL A 120 -2.22 -11.59 -4.07
N ARG A 121 -1.15 -10.97 -3.59
CA ARG A 121 -0.70 -11.05 -2.20
C ARG A 121 -1.75 -10.53 -1.22
N PHE A 122 -2.36 -9.38 -1.51
CA PHE A 122 -3.44 -8.84 -0.69
C PHE A 122 -4.67 -9.75 -0.69
N GLU A 123 -5.18 -10.08 -1.86
CA GLU A 123 -6.46 -10.79 -1.99
C GLU A 123 -6.39 -12.21 -1.47
N LEU A 124 -5.32 -12.97 -1.76
CA LEU A 124 -5.14 -14.29 -1.19
C LEU A 124 -5.00 -14.25 0.34
N SER A 125 -4.37 -13.22 0.88
CA SER A 125 -4.27 -13.03 2.33
C SER A 125 -5.64 -12.75 2.94
N TYR A 126 -6.46 -11.89 2.33
CA TYR A 126 -7.82 -11.63 2.81
C TYR A 126 -8.67 -12.90 2.78
N LEU A 127 -8.67 -13.63 1.65
CA LEU A 127 -9.43 -14.87 1.50
C LEU A 127 -9.01 -15.95 2.50
N ALA A 128 -7.71 -16.07 2.77
CA ALA A 128 -7.20 -17.04 3.74
C ALA A 128 -7.59 -16.69 5.19
N LEU A 129 -7.69 -15.40 5.52
CA LEU A 129 -7.96 -14.93 6.88
C LEU A 129 -9.46 -14.79 7.16
N ASN A 130 -10.22 -14.30 6.20
CA ASN A 130 -11.68 -14.18 6.29
C ASN A 130 -12.34 -14.19 4.90
N PRO A 131 -12.76 -15.35 4.41
CA PRO A 131 -13.36 -15.48 3.08
C PRO A 131 -14.74 -14.80 2.94
N ASN A 132 -15.33 -14.32 4.04
CA ASN A 132 -16.62 -13.64 4.00
C ASN A 132 -16.48 -12.12 3.74
N LEU A 133 -15.26 -11.57 3.79
CA LEU A 133 -15.03 -10.16 3.46
C LEU A 133 -15.19 -9.93 1.95
N GLN A 134 -15.90 -8.88 1.61
CA GLN A 134 -15.91 -8.38 0.23
C GLN A 134 -14.59 -7.69 -0.07
N ILE A 135 -14.07 -7.89 -1.29
CA ILE A 135 -12.81 -7.27 -1.73
C ILE A 135 -13.13 -6.30 -2.86
N ILE A 136 -12.75 -5.04 -2.69
CA ILE A 136 -12.84 -4.02 -3.72
C ILE A 136 -11.44 -3.65 -4.17
N ALA A 137 -11.15 -3.86 -5.46
CA ALA A 137 -9.92 -3.45 -6.12
C ALA A 137 -10.24 -2.34 -7.14
N PRO A 138 -10.19 -1.05 -6.76
CA PRO A 138 -10.61 0.06 -7.60
C PRO A 138 -9.95 0.07 -8.98
N TRP A 139 -8.68 -0.23 -9.08
CA TRP A 139 -7.95 -0.29 -10.36
C TRP A 139 -8.52 -1.26 -11.39
N ARG A 140 -9.38 -2.19 -11.00
CA ARG A 140 -10.05 -3.13 -11.92
C ARG A 140 -11.44 -2.71 -12.33
N ILE A 141 -12.05 -1.78 -11.59
CA ILE A 141 -13.47 -1.46 -11.75
C ILE A 141 -13.74 0.00 -12.08
N TRP A 142 -12.83 0.93 -11.73
CA TRP A 142 -13.00 2.34 -12.07
C TRP A 142 -12.45 2.67 -13.45
N ASP A 143 -12.91 3.74 -14.03
CA ASP A 143 -12.42 4.26 -15.32
C ASP A 143 -11.26 5.26 -15.19
N LEU A 144 -10.72 5.46 -13.96
CA LEU A 144 -9.57 6.29 -13.68
C LEU A 144 -8.23 5.56 -13.97
N ASN A 145 -8.14 4.97 -15.15
CA ASN A 145 -7.07 4.05 -15.56
C ASN A 145 -5.84 4.74 -16.15
N SER A 146 -5.78 6.06 -16.13
CA SER A 146 -4.63 6.85 -16.59
C SER A 146 -4.26 7.93 -15.59
N ARG A 147 -2.99 8.37 -15.62
CA ARG A 147 -2.51 9.45 -14.77
C ARG A 147 -3.30 10.75 -15.01
N SER A 148 -3.62 11.09 -16.25
CA SER A 148 -4.40 12.27 -16.60
C SER A 148 -5.81 12.24 -16.00
N ARG A 149 -6.50 11.10 -16.07
CA ARG A 149 -7.82 10.93 -15.45
C ARG A 149 -7.76 11.01 -13.93
N LEU A 150 -6.73 10.42 -13.30
CA LEU A 150 -6.53 10.52 -11.86
C LEU A 150 -6.24 11.95 -11.40
N VAL A 151 -5.46 12.72 -12.17
CA VAL A 151 -5.20 14.14 -11.89
C VAL A 151 -6.47 14.95 -12.04
N ALA A 152 -7.19 14.82 -13.13
CA ALA A 152 -8.46 15.51 -13.35
C ALA A 152 -9.51 15.20 -12.26
N TYR A 153 -9.59 13.94 -11.82
CA TYR A 153 -10.45 13.56 -10.69
C TYR A 153 -10.02 14.24 -9.39
N ALA A 154 -8.73 14.25 -9.10
CA ALA A 154 -8.20 14.88 -7.90
C ALA A 154 -8.46 16.40 -7.89
N GLU A 155 -8.22 17.09 -9.02
CA GLU A 155 -8.51 18.52 -9.18
C GLU A 155 -10.00 18.83 -8.98
N LYS A 156 -10.88 18.06 -9.62
CA LYS A 156 -12.34 18.20 -9.49
C LYS A 156 -12.80 18.11 -8.04
N HIS A 157 -12.13 17.30 -7.23
CA HIS A 157 -12.51 17.05 -5.83
C HIS A 157 -11.61 17.78 -4.81
N GLY A 158 -10.73 18.69 -5.24
CA GLY A 158 -9.87 19.46 -4.37
C GLY A 158 -8.82 18.64 -3.62
N ILE A 159 -8.46 17.45 -4.14
CA ILE A 159 -7.45 16.58 -3.54
C ILE A 159 -6.06 17.07 -3.96
N PRO A 160 -5.16 17.41 -3.01
CA PRO A 160 -3.81 17.82 -3.35
C PRO A 160 -3.06 16.74 -4.15
N VAL A 161 -2.62 17.09 -5.36
CA VAL A 161 -1.77 16.22 -6.17
C VAL A 161 -0.33 16.62 -5.95
N PRO A 162 0.57 15.70 -5.56
CA PRO A 162 1.98 16.00 -5.50
C PRO A 162 2.49 16.42 -6.88
N THR A 163 3.06 17.62 -6.96
CA THR A 163 3.62 18.18 -8.21
C THR A 163 4.95 17.54 -8.61
N ALA A 164 5.63 16.88 -7.68
CA ALA A 164 6.88 16.18 -7.96
C ALA A 164 6.61 14.91 -8.80
N ASN A 165 7.17 14.91 -10.01
CA ASN A 165 7.31 13.68 -10.78
C ASN A 165 8.28 12.77 -10.02
N LYS A 166 7.77 11.80 -9.27
CA LYS A 166 8.62 10.71 -8.80
C LYS A 166 9.13 9.97 -10.03
N LYS A 167 10.43 10.03 -10.23
CA LYS A 167 11.13 9.40 -11.34
C LYS A 167 11.04 7.88 -11.22
N TYR A 168 11.11 7.37 -9.98
CA TYR A 168 11.08 5.95 -9.67
C TYR A 168 9.91 5.60 -8.76
N SER A 169 9.42 4.38 -8.87
CA SER A 169 8.64 3.73 -7.82
C SER A 169 9.60 3.17 -6.77
N SER A 170 9.31 3.37 -5.50
CA SER A 170 10.16 2.87 -4.42
C SER A 170 9.32 2.22 -3.33
N ASP A 171 9.74 1.04 -2.90
CA ASP A 171 9.21 0.32 -1.74
C ASP A 171 10.28 0.23 -0.65
N ALA A 172 10.00 0.82 0.50
CA ALA A 172 10.88 0.82 1.67
C ALA A 172 10.21 0.15 2.87
N ASN A 173 10.96 -0.65 3.59
CA ASN A 173 10.56 -1.23 4.87
C ASN A 173 11.82 -1.63 5.67
N LEU A 174 11.66 -2.19 6.87
CA LEU A 174 12.78 -2.58 7.73
C LEU A 174 13.79 -3.53 7.07
N LEU A 175 13.41 -4.26 6.01
CA LEU A 175 14.29 -5.23 5.39
C LEU A 175 15.20 -4.60 4.33
N HIS A 176 14.64 -3.76 3.47
CA HIS A 176 15.38 -3.06 2.41
C HIS A 176 14.55 -1.97 1.73
N ILE A 177 15.20 -1.20 0.87
CA ILE A 177 14.55 -0.36 -0.14
C ILE A 177 14.74 -1.02 -1.51
N SER A 178 13.71 -1.01 -2.35
CA SER A 178 13.77 -1.36 -3.75
C SER A 178 13.24 -0.25 -4.62
N TYR A 179 13.81 -0.10 -5.81
CA TYR A 179 13.43 0.88 -6.81
C TYR A 179 13.10 0.20 -8.13
N GLU A 180 12.12 0.73 -8.85
CA GLU A 180 11.74 0.27 -10.17
C GLU A 180 11.23 1.43 -11.04
N GLY A 181 11.27 1.25 -12.36
CA GLY A 181 10.76 2.20 -13.35
C GLY A 181 11.81 3.16 -13.92
N ASP A 182 11.38 3.97 -14.89
CA ASP A 182 12.17 4.95 -15.60
C ASP A 182 13.46 4.35 -16.21
N LEU A 183 14.63 4.94 -15.92
CA LEU A 183 15.91 4.46 -16.48
C LEU A 183 16.26 3.01 -16.09
N LEU A 184 15.71 2.50 -14.97
CA LEU A 184 15.95 1.12 -14.50
C LEU A 184 15.25 0.06 -15.36
N GLU A 185 14.36 0.45 -16.25
CA GLU A 185 13.72 -0.47 -17.22
C GLU A 185 14.73 -1.02 -18.26
N ASP A 186 15.81 -0.27 -18.49
CA ASP A 186 16.93 -0.73 -19.30
C ASP A 186 18.06 -1.24 -18.39
N PRO A 187 18.37 -2.55 -18.38
CA PRO A 187 19.38 -3.14 -17.50
C PRO A 187 20.82 -2.69 -17.78
N TRP A 188 21.06 -1.93 -18.85
CA TRP A 188 22.35 -1.31 -19.13
C TRP A 188 22.57 -0.01 -18.37
N ASN A 189 21.52 0.56 -17.78
CA ASN A 189 21.65 1.78 -16.98
C ASN A 189 22.04 1.45 -15.53
N GLU A 190 23.01 2.17 -15.02
CA GLU A 190 23.40 2.08 -13.61
C GLU A 190 22.36 2.78 -12.70
N PRO A 191 22.16 2.27 -11.48
CA PRO A 191 21.38 2.96 -10.47
C PRO A 191 21.98 4.34 -10.13
N GLU A 192 21.13 5.35 -9.98
CA GLU A 192 21.58 6.68 -9.54
C GLU A 192 22.00 6.67 -8.07
N GLU A 193 23.05 7.45 -7.72
CA GLU A 193 23.53 7.60 -6.33
C GLU A 193 22.42 7.97 -5.34
N SER A 194 21.42 8.73 -5.79
CA SER A 194 20.24 9.10 -5.00
C SER A 194 19.40 7.93 -4.50
N MET A 195 19.55 6.74 -5.06
CA MET A 195 18.86 5.51 -4.64
C MET A 195 19.53 4.84 -3.43
N PHE A 196 20.80 5.11 -3.16
CA PHE A 196 21.54 4.55 -2.03
C PHE A 196 21.25 5.31 -0.73
N GLN A 197 19.98 5.29 -0.28
CA GLN A 197 19.54 6.05 0.91
C GLN A 197 20.01 5.45 2.23
N TRP A 198 20.15 4.12 2.30
CA TRP A 198 20.57 3.40 3.51
C TRP A 198 21.97 2.81 3.39
N SER A 199 22.60 2.95 2.26
CA SER A 199 23.94 2.49 1.96
C SER A 199 24.63 3.55 1.11
N VAL A 200 25.90 3.33 0.79
CA VAL A 200 26.65 4.12 -0.18
C VAL A 200 26.93 3.25 -1.40
N SER A 201 27.10 3.87 -2.57
CA SER A 201 27.57 3.17 -3.75
C SER A 201 28.88 2.45 -3.45
N PRO A 202 29.13 1.28 -4.02
CA PRO A 202 30.39 0.55 -3.87
C PRO A 202 31.57 1.24 -4.58
N GLU A 203 31.32 2.24 -5.41
CA GLU A 203 32.34 3.01 -6.17
C GLU A 203 32.73 4.31 -5.48
#